data_3c12e568d9d6117048c5d6a326a33d05
#
_entry.id   3c12e568d9d6117048c5d6a326a33d05
#
_cell.length_a   1.000
_cell.length_b   1.000
_cell.length_c   1.000
_cell.angle_alpha   90.00
_cell.angle_beta   90.00
_cell.angle_gamma   90.00
#
_symmetry.space_group_name_H-M   'P 1'
#
loop_
_entity.id
_entity.type
_entity.pdbx_description
1 polymer ?
#
loop_
_entity_poly.entity_id
_entity_poly.type
_entity_poly.pdbx_seq_one_letter_code
_entity_poly.pdbx_strand_id
1 'polypeptide(L)'
;MSGVAGTANEFIDRQMIKYLLPTSESLSALGIYGAVAKLGVILILFTQMYRYAAEPYFLSSFKKEDFRRSNAEAMKYFIIVSIAIFLLITLFVPLFGLLMGRSFRVGISILPVILLSNICAGIWLNLSFWYKKTGETKYAIRITGVGLIFTIGLNFLLTPVWGYAGAAWARLGCELAMVGVSYALCRKHYPIPYDLKRIGLYFLVGGAIYALSFATACLPAGLEYSLNFLLLCGFLLFVIRRERIDVRGMIRSALKR
;
A
#
# COMPACT_ATOMS: atom_id res chain seq x y z
N MET A 1 -16.75 -1.37 -9.14
CA MET A 1 -15.73 -1.71 -10.18
C MET A 1 -14.28 -1.62 -9.71
N SER A 2 -13.85 -0.63 -8.93
CA SER A 2 -12.45 -0.55 -8.44
C SER A 2 -12.00 -1.72 -7.53
N GLY A 3 -12.91 -2.34 -6.77
CA GLY A 3 -12.59 -3.52 -5.97
C GLY A 3 -12.29 -4.77 -6.80
N VAL A 4 -12.92 -4.89 -7.95
CA VAL A 4 -12.71 -6.01 -8.87
C VAL A 4 -11.35 -5.91 -9.57
N ALA A 5 -10.87 -4.69 -9.88
CA ALA A 5 -9.58 -4.49 -10.52
C ALA A 5 -8.39 -4.89 -9.61
N GLY A 6 -8.47 -4.56 -8.30
CA GLY A 6 -7.41 -4.96 -7.35
C GLY A 6 -7.33 -6.47 -7.14
N THR A 7 -8.49 -7.14 -6.99
CA THR A 7 -8.54 -8.60 -6.87
C THR A 7 -8.18 -9.29 -8.18
N ALA A 8 -8.51 -8.70 -9.34
CA ALA A 8 -8.13 -9.23 -10.64
C ALA A 8 -6.61 -9.20 -10.85
N ASN A 9 -5.92 -8.11 -10.47
CA ASN A 9 -4.48 -8.02 -10.57
C ASN A 9 -3.78 -9.09 -9.69
N GLU A 10 -4.23 -9.27 -8.44
CA GLU A 10 -3.68 -10.32 -7.58
C GLU A 10 -3.92 -11.74 -8.13
N PHE A 11 -5.06 -11.97 -8.75
CA PHE A 11 -5.35 -13.23 -9.41
C PHE A 11 -4.45 -13.46 -10.63
N ILE A 12 -4.24 -12.42 -11.44
CA ILE A 12 -3.37 -12.46 -12.62
C ILE A 12 -1.93 -12.76 -12.22
N ASP A 13 -1.38 -12.12 -11.19
CA ASP A 13 -0.02 -12.36 -10.71
C ASP A 13 0.19 -13.86 -10.35
N ARG A 14 -0.78 -14.45 -9.64
CA ARG A 14 -0.73 -15.88 -9.29
C ARG A 14 -0.80 -16.80 -10.51
N GLN A 15 -1.63 -16.47 -11.50
CA GLN A 15 -1.69 -17.22 -12.74
C GLN A 15 -0.37 -17.08 -13.53
N MET A 16 0.20 -15.89 -13.58
CA MET A 16 1.48 -15.65 -14.24
C MET A 16 2.61 -16.45 -13.60
N ILE A 17 2.71 -16.50 -12.27
CA ILE A 17 3.68 -17.37 -11.57
C ILE A 17 3.48 -18.83 -11.99
N LYS A 18 2.22 -19.30 -12.05
CA LYS A 18 1.90 -20.69 -12.38
C LYS A 18 2.30 -21.07 -13.80
N TYR A 19 2.10 -20.17 -14.77
CA TYR A 19 2.26 -20.50 -16.19
C TYR A 19 3.62 -20.07 -16.77
N LEU A 20 4.29 -19.07 -16.19
CA LEU A 20 5.57 -18.59 -16.69
C LEU A 20 6.77 -19.30 -16.07
N LEU A 21 6.60 -19.97 -14.94
CA LEU A 21 7.66 -20.74 -14.32
C LEU A 21 7.59 -22.23 -14.70
N PRO A 22 8.73 -22.96 -14.69
CA PRO A 22 8.74 -24.41 -14.88
C PRO A 22 7.83 -25.10 -13.86
N THR A 23 7.15 -26.16 -14.27
CA THR A 23 6.16 -26.88 -13.44
C THR A 23 6.76 -27.40 -12.12
N SER A 24 8.06 -27.72 -12.09
CA SER A 24 8.78 -28.12 -10.88
C SER A 24 8.91 -27.03 -9.82
N GLU A 25 8.92 -25.75 -10.22
CA GLU A 25 9.16 -24.60 -9.35
C GLU A 25 7.90 -23.77 -9.11
N SER A 26 6.96 -23.78 -10.04
CA SER A 26 5.79 -22.91 -10.06
C SER A 26 4.91 -23.06 -8.82
N LEU A 27 4.65 -24.27 -8.33
CA LEU A 27 3.83 -24.51 -7.13
C LEU A 27 4.52 -24.02 -5.85
N SER A 28 5.84 -24.23 -5.75
CA SER A 28 6.63 -23.73 -4.61
C SER A 28 6.65 -22.19 -4.60
N ALA A 29 6.95 -21.57 -5.75
CA ALA A 29 6.95 -20.14 -5.93
C ALA A 29 5.57 -19.50 -5.61
N LEU A 30 4.48 -20.13 -6.08
CA LEU A 30 3.12 -19.72 -5.80
C LEU A 30 2.79 -19.82 -4.29
N GLY A 31 3.24 -20.90 -3.64
CA GLY A 31 3.09 -21.09 -2.20
C GLY A 31 3.82 -20.03 -1.40
N ILE A 32 5.07 -19.71 -1.75
CA ILE A 32 5.89 -18.67 -1.12
C ILE A 32 5.23 -17.29 -1.30
N TYR A 33 4.88 -16.93 -2.54
CA TYR A 33 4.21 -15.67 -2.84
C TYR A 33 2.90 -15.52 -2.05
N GLY A 34 2.05 -16.56 -2.07
CA GLY A 34 0.77 -16.56 -1.35
C GLY A 34 0.93 -16.46 0.17
N ALA A 35 1.95 -17.09 0.74
CA ALA A 35 2.23 -17.01 2.17
C ALA A 35 2.66 -15.59 2.59
N VAL A 36 3.54 -14.94 1.82
CA VAL A 36 3.96 -13.55 2.08
C VAL A 36 2.82 -12.57 1.86
N ALA A 37 2.01 -12.76 0.80
CA ALA A 37 0.85 -11.91 0.53
C ALA A 37 -0.15 -11.91 1.70
N LYS A 38 -0.30 -13.03 2.43
CA LYS A 38 -1.13 -13.10 3.64
C LYS A 38 -0.66 -12.17 4.76
N LEU A 39 0.64 -11.91 4.89
CA LEU A 39 1.14 -10.92 5.86
C LEU A 39 0.74 -9.50 5.48
N GLY A 40 0.60 -9.23 4.18
CA GLY A 40 0.12 -7.95 3.66
C GLY A 40 -1.39 -7.72 3.83
N VAL A 41 -2.16 -8.72 4.25
CA VAL A 41 -3.63 -8.64 4.40
C VAL A 41 -4.05 -7.54 5.37
N ILE A 42 -3.27 -7.26 6.41
CA ILE A 42 -3.56 -6.19 7.39
C ILE A 42 -3.73 -4.85 6.65
N LEU A 43 -2.83 -4.54 5.72
CA LEU A 43 -2.89 -3.31 4.94
C LEU A 43 -4.05 -3.32 3.93
N ILE A 44 -4.36 -4.48 3.35
CA ILE A 44 -5.53 -4.66 2.47
C ILE A 44 -6.82 -4.42 3.26
N LEU A 45 -6.96 -4.98 4.46
CA LEU A 45 -8.13 -4.78 5.32
C LEU A 45 -8.29 -3.31 5.71
N PHE A 46 -7.19 -2.63 6.09
CA PHE A 46 -7.21 -1.20 6.35
C PHE A 46 -7.71 -0.40 5.12
N THR A 47 -7.18 -0.71 3.94
CA THR A 47 -7.61 -0.07 2.68
C THR A 47 -9.09 -0.33 2.38
N GLN A 48 -9.60 -1.53 2.66
CA GLN A 48 -11.02 -1.86 2.48
C GLN A 48 -11.92 -1.09 3.47
N MET A 49 -11.53 -1.03 4.75
CA MET A 49 -12.25 -0.25 5.76
C MET A 49 -12.28 1.24 5.40
N TYR A 50 -11.13 1.77 4.98
CA TYR A 50 -11.05 3.14 4.47
C TYR A 50 -11.98 3.35 3.27
N ARG A 51 -12.01 2.43 2.31
CA ARG A 51 -12.90 2.51 1.14
C ARG A 51 -14.37 2.55 1.55
N TYR A 52 -14.80 1.67 2.45
CA TYR A 52 -16.20 1.61 2.89
C TYR A 52 -16.63 2.89 3.63
N ALA A 53 -15.73 3.53 4.33
CA ALA A 53 -16.01 4.81 5.00
C ALA A 53 -15.92 6.00 4.03
N ALA A 54 -14.87 6.06 3.20
CA ALA A 54 -14.56 7.20 2.35
C ALA A 54 -15.45 7.29 1.10
N GLU A 55 -15.80 6.14 0.47
CA GLU A 55 -16.56 6.14 -0.77
C GLU A 55 -17.95 6.78 -0.62
N PRO A 56 -18.83 6.38 0.34
CA PRO A 56 -20.10 7.04 0.53
C PRO A 56 -19.95 8.50 0.99
N TYR A 57 -18.94 8.80 1.83
CA TYR A 57 -18.69 10.15 2.29
C TYR A 57 -18.35 11.10 1.14
N PHE A 58 -17.47 10.70 0.22
CA PHE A 58 -17.06 11.53 -0.90
C PHE A 58 -18.09 11.57 -2.05
N LEU A 59 -18.94 10.55 -2.20
CA LEU A 59 -19.98 10.52 -3.23
C LEU A 59 -21.26 11.24 -2.80
N SER A 60 -21.51 11.43 -1.49
CA SER A 60 -22.60 12.24 -1.00
C SER A 60 -22.41 13.72 -1.30
N SER A 61 -23.36 14.57 -0.95
CA SER A 61 -23.53 15.97 -1.40
C SER A 61 -22.45 16.96 -0.97
N PHE A 62 -21.19 16.77 -1.34
CA PHE A 62 -20.15 17.77 -1.15
C PHE A 62 -20.16 18.84 -2.26
N LYS A 63 -20.02 20.12 -1.89
CA LYS A 63 -19.66 21.19 -2.83
C LYS A 63 -18.27 20.89 -3.42
N LYS A 64 -17.99 21.34 -4.65
CA LYS A 64 -16.74 21.01 -5.36
C LYS A 64 -15.47 21.38 -4.58
N GLU A 65 -15.45 22.51 -3.90
CA GLU A 65 -14.27 22.98 -3.16
C GLU A 65 -14.03 22.17 -1.89
N ASP A 66 -15.07 21.87 -1.13
CA ASP A 66 -15.00 21.06 0.10
C ASP A 66 -14.52 19.64 -0.23
N PHE A 67 -15.00 19.07 -1.36
CA PHE A 67 -14.54 17.77 -1.83
C PHE A 67 -13.04 17.74 -2.11
N ARG A 68 -12.51 18.73 -2.86
CA ARG A 68 -11.09 18.74 -3.23
C ARG A 68 -10.18 18.78 -2.01
N ARG A 69 -10.49 19.66 -1.08
CA ARG A 69 -9.70 19.82 0.16
C ARG A 69 -9.78 18.58 1.04
N SER A 70 -11.01 18.09 1.29
CA SER A 70 -11.22 16.91 2.12
C SER A 70 -10.61 15.65 1.52
N ASN A 71 -10.65 15.49 0.17
CA ASN A 71 -10.02 14.35 -0.51
C ASN A 71 -8.49 14.40 -0.39
N ALA A 72 -7.88 15.60 -0.53
CA ALA A 72 -6.45 15.77 -0.35
C ALA A 72 -6.00 15.46 1.08
N GLU A 73 -6.76 15.90 2.08
CA GLU A 73 -6.50 15.60 3.50
C GLU A 73 -6.66 14.11 3.80
N ALA A 74 -7.74 13.49 3.32
CA ALA A 74 -7.98 12.06 3.51
C ALA A 74 -6.88 11.21 2.91
N MET A 75 -6.39 11.56 1.70
CA MET A 75 -5.24 10.87 1.09
C MET A 75 -3.98 10.98 1.95
N LYS A 76 -3.70 12.17 2.48
CA LYS A 76 -2.55 12.38 3.36
C LYS A 76 -2.62 11.48 4.59
N TYR A 77 -3.74 11.47 5.30
CA TYR A 77 -3.91 10.61 6.48
C TYR A 77 -3.92 9.13 6.14
N PHE A 78 -4.52 8.73 5.03
CA PHE A 78 -4.44 7.36 4.52
C PHE A 78 -2.99 6.91 4.35
N ILE A 79 -2.15 7.73 3.71
CA ILE A 79 -0.73 7.43 3.49
C ILE A 79 0.03 7.33 4.82
N ILE A 80 -0.20 8.26 5.75
CA ILE A 80 0.44 8.25 7.07
C ILE A 80 0.15 6.93 7.81
N VAL A 81 -1.12 6.53 7.88
CA VAL A 81 -1.52 5.28 8.56
C VAL A 81 -0.98 4.07 7.81
N SER A 82 -0.99 4.08 6.48
CA SER A 82 -0.44 2.99 5.67
C SER A 82 1.07 2.82 5.89
N ILE A 83 1.83 3.92 6.00
CA ILE A 83 3.27 3.87 6.33
C ILE A 83 3.48 3.37 7.77
N ALA A 84 2.64 3.76 8.73
CA ALA A 84 2.71 3.23 10.10
C ALA A 84 2.48 1.72 10.13
N ILE A 85 1.49 1.21 9.39
CA ILE A 85 1.24 -0.24 9.25
C ILE A 85 2.40 -0.93 8.54
N PHE A 86 2.96 -0.32 7.47
CA PHE A 86 4.14 -0.82 6.79
C PHE A 86 5.32 -0.98 7.77
N LEU A 87 5.60 0.05 8.56
CA LEU A 87 6.66 0.02 9.57
C LEU A 87 6.37 -1.02 10.66
N LEU A 88 5.13 -1.09 11.14
CA LEU A 88 4.73 -2.10 12.13
C LEU A 88 5.04 -3.51 11.64
N ILE A 89 4.68 -3.84 10.39
CA ILE A 89 4.89 -5.17 9.84
C ILE A 89 6.37 -5.43 9.57
N THR A 90 7.08 -4.45 8.97
CA THR A 90 8.49 -4.64 8.55
C THR A 90 9.47 -4.62 9.71
N LEU A 91 9.26 -3.78 10.74
CA LEU A 91 10.10 -3.74 11.94
C LEU A 91 9.95 -4.97 12.82
N PHE A 92 8.79 -5.64 12.75
CA PHE A 92 8.50 -6.83 13.55
C PHE A 92 8.35 -8.09 12.68
N VAL A 93 9.01 -8.13 11.52
CA VAL A 93 9.02 -9.29 10.62
C VAL A 93 9.30 -10.61 11.32
N PRO A 94 10.24 -10.74 12.30
CA PRO A 94 10.47 -12.02 12.98
C PRO A 94 9.21 -12.55 13.68
N LEU A 95 8.40 -11.67 14.30
CA LEU A 95 7.13 -12.08 14.94
C LEU A 95 6.10 -12.54 13.91
N PHE A 96 5.93 -11.78 12.83
CA PHE A 96 5.03 -12.16 11.73
C PHE A 96 5.52 -13.42 11.00
N GLY A 97 6.83 -13.62 10.90
CA GLY A 97 7.43 -14.83 10.35
C GLY A 97 7.14 -16.10 11.16
N LEU A 98 6.78 -15.99 12.44
CA LEU A 98 6.33 -17.14 13.24
C LEU A 98 4.98 -17.68 12.75
N LEU A 99 4.14 -16.84 12.17
CA LEU A 99 2.86 -17.21 11.57
C LEU A 99 3.03 -17.97 10.24
N MET A 100 4.24 -17.98 9.68
CA MET A 100 4.56 -18.68 8.43
C MET A 100 5.27 -20.00 8.69
N GLY A 101 4.92 -21.02 7.91
CA GLY A 101 5.70 -22.26 7.86
C GLY A 101 7.16 -21.99 7.46
N ARG A 102 8.09 -22.73 8.06
CA ARG A 102 9.55 -22.50 7.88
C ARG A 102 9.98 -22.45 6.41
N SER A 103 9.39 -23.29 5.56
CA SER A 103 9.68 -23.37 4.11
C SER A 103 9.30 -22.10 3.34
N PHE A 104 8.35 -21.30 3.83
CA PHE A 104 7.88 -20.08 3.15
C PHE A 104 8.62 -18.82 3.59
N ARG A 105 9.42 -18.88 4.66
CA ARG A 105 10.16 -17.71 5.21
C ARG A 105 11.19 -17.13 4.25
N VAL A 106 11.64 -17.92 3.30
CA VAL A 106 12.53 -17.47 2.20
C VAL A 106 11.93 -16.30 1.41
N GLY A 107 10.60 -16.25 1.33
CA GLY A 107 9.88 -15.18 0.63
C GLY A 107 9.73 -13.88 1.42
N ILE A 108 10.17 -13.79 2.67
CA ILE A 108 10.04 -12.57 3.49
C ILE A 108 10.71 -11.36 2.83
N SER A 109 11.75 -11.57 2.03
CA SER A 109 12.45 -10.52 1.27
C SER A 109 11.54 -9.70 0.35
N ILE A 110 10.45 -10.29 -0.17
CA ILE A 110 9.51 -9.58 -1.03
C ILE A 110 8.39 -8.87 -0.26
N LEU A 111 8.29 -9.07 1.07
CA LEU A 111 7.23 -8.48 1.89
C LEU A 111 7.15 -6.95 1.78
N PRO A 112 8.27 -6.19 1.86
CA PRO A 112 8.22 -4.74 1.71
C PRO A 112 7.68 -4.30 0.35
N VAL A 113 8.01 -5.04 -0.71
CA VAL A 113 7.54 -4.76 -2.08
C VAL A 113 6.02 -4.96 -2.18
N ILE A 114 5.50 -6.05 -1.60
CA ILE A 114 4.05 -6.32 -1.54
C ILE A 114 3.31 -5.25 -0.72
N LEU A 115 3.87 -4.84 0.42
CA LEU A 115 3.27 -3.79 1.25
C LEU A 115 3.25 -2.44 0.52
N LEU A 116 4.34 -2.04 -0.15
CA LEU A 116 4.38 -0.83 -0.96
C LEU A 116 3.38 -0.88 -2.10
N SER A 117 3.24 -2.02 -2.78
CA SER A 117 2.22 -2.24 -3.80
C SER A 117 0.80 -2.02 -3.24
N ASN A 118 0.50 -2.55 -2.05
CA ASN A 118 -0.79 -2.34 -1.40
C ASN A 118 -1.03 -0.86 -1.00
N ILE A 119 0.00 -0.13 -0.60
CA ILE A 119 -0.09 1.33 -0.36
C ILE A 119 -0.42 2.06 -1.67
N CYS A 120 0.26 1.74 -2.77
CA CYS A 120 0.00 2.32 -4.09
C CYS A 120 -1.44 2.03 -4.56
N ALA A 121 -1.94 0.81 -4.35
CA ALA A 121 -3.32 0.45 -4.64
C ALA A 121 -4.33 1.31 -3.86
N GLY A 122 -4.05 1.60 -2.60
CA GLY A 122 -4.87 2.51 -1.79
C GLY A 122 -4.77 3.98 -2.22
N ILE A 123 -3.61 4.44 -2.66
CA ILE A 123 -3.44 5.78 -3.26
C ILE A 123 -4.27 5.88 -4.54
N TRP A 124 -4.19 4.87 -5.42
CA TRP A 124 -5.01 4.83 -6.62
C TRP A 124 -6.51 4.81 -6.31
N LEU A 125 -6.93 4.07 -5.28
CA LEU A 125 -8.32 4.08 -4.82
C LEU A 125 -8.77 5.50 -4.46
N ASN A 126 -7.96 6.25 -3.71
CA ASN A 126 -8.27 7.63 -3.32
C ASN A 126 -8.34 8.55 -4.55
N LEU A 127 -7.40 8.41 -5.48
CA LEU A 127 -7.42 9.10 -6.75
C LEU A 127 -8.66 8.76 -7.60
N SER A 128 -9.34 7.63 -7.34
CA SER A 128 -10.52 7.23 -8.09
C SER A 128 -11.81 8.00 -7.72
N PHE A 129 -11.84 8.66 -6.59
CA PHE A 129 -13.06 9.32 -6.11
C PHE A 129 -13.51 10.49 -6.98
N TRP A 130 -12.60 11.22 -7.64
CA TRP A 130 -12.99 12.35 -8.47
C TRP A 130 -13.80 11.92 -9.71
N TYR A 131 -13.36 10.90 -10.45
CA TYR A 131 -14.11 10.46 -11.64
C TYR A 131 -15.38 9.66 -11.29
N LYS A 132 -15.42 9.04 -10.10
CA LYS A 132 -16.68 8.48 -9.57
C LYS A 132 -17.67 9.58 -9.22
N LYS A 133 -17.20 10.67 -8.59
CA LYS A 133 -18.00 11.83 -8.22
C LYS A 133 -18.55 12.57 -9.44
N THR A 134 -17.75 12.69 -10.50
CA THR A 134 -18.15 13.36 -11.75
C THR A 134 -18.92 12.47 -12.73
N GLY A 135 -19.06 11.16 -12.43
CA GLY A 135 -19.69 10.20 -13.33
C GLY A 135 -18.81 9.78 -14.54
N GLU A 136 -17.57 10.23 -14.58
CA GLU A 136 -16.63 10.03 -15.70
C GLU A 136 -15.96 8.66 -15.68
N THR A 137 -16.76 7.60 -15.71
CA THR A 137 -16.30 6.20 -15.59
C THR A 137 -15.33 5.75 -16.69
N LYS A 138 -15.29 6.46 -17.82
CA LYS A 138 -14.31 6.21 -18.90
C LYS A 138 -12.86 6.26 -18.43
N TYR A 139 -12.55 7.07 -17.41
CA TYR A 139 -11.20 7.13 -16.84
C TYR A 139 -10.85 5.88 -16.04
N ALA A 140 -11.83 5.25 -15.38
CA ALA A 140 -11.62 3.97 -14.72
C ALA A 140 -11.14 2.90 -15.71
N ILE A 141 -11.80 2.81 -16.89
CA ILE A 141 -11.45 1.85 -17.94
C ILE A 141 -10.04 2.10 -18.47
N ARG A 142 -9.68 3.37 -18.72
CA ARG A 142 -8.33 3.74 -19.21
C ARG A 142 -7.24 3.37 -18.21
N ILE A 143 -7.44 3.71 -16.94
CA ILE A 143 -6.45 3.43 -15.88
C ILE A 143 -6.30 1.93 -15.67
N THR A 144 -7.42 1.19 -15.62
CA THR A 144 -7.40 -0.27 -15.48
C THR A 144 -6.78 -0.95 -16.70
N GLY A 145 -7.02 -0.43 -17.91
CA GLY A 145 -6.38 -0.89 -19.13
C GLY A 145 -4.86 -0.73 -19.11
N VAL A 146 -4.36 0.44 -18.65
CA VAL A 146 -2.92 0.64 -18.42
C VAL A 146 -2.41 -0.35 -17.39
N GLY A 147 -3.12 -0.53 -16.27
CA GLY A 147 -2.75 -1.52 -15.25
C GLY A 147 -2.59 -2.92 -15.84
N LEU A 148 -3.55 -3.36 -16.66
CA LEU A 148 -3.52 -4.68 -17.30
C LEU A 148 -2.30 -4.85 -18.23
N ILE A 149 -2.01 -3.85 -19.05
CA ILE A 149 -0.83 -3.86 -19.95
C ILE A 149 0.45 -3.97 -19.13
N PHE A 150 0.60 -3.16 -18.07
CA PHE A 150 1.77 -3.21 -17.20
C PHE A 150 1.87 -4.53 -16.44
N THR A 151 0.75 -5.06 -15.90
CA THR A 151 0.74 -6.35 -15.20
C THR A 151 1.23 -7.46 -16.11
N ILE A 152 0.68 -7.58 -17.32
CA ILE A 152 1.07 -8.62 -18.27
C ILE A 152 2.52 -8.40 -18.72
N GLY A 153 2.87 -7.20 -19.19
CA GLY A 153 4.21 -6.91 -19.73
C GLY A 153 5.31 -7.11 -18.70
N LEU A 154 5.15 -6.57 -17.49
CA LEU A 154 6.17 -6.72 -16.44
C LEU A 154 6.27 -8.14 -15.91
N ASN A 155 5.14 -8.87 -15.77
CA ASN A 155 5.21 -10.27 -15.40
C ASN A 155 5.94 -11.13 -16.44
N PHE A 156 5.68 -10.92 -17.74
CA PHE A 156 6.43 -11.62 -18.81
C PHE A 156 7.93 -11.33 -18.77
N LEU A 157 8.33 -10.13 -18.40
CA LEU A 157 9.74 -9.74 -18.31
C LEU A 157 10.43 -10.20 -17.03
N LEU A 158 9.77 -10.03 -15.88
CA LEU A 158 10.40 -10.19 -14.56
C LEU A 158 10.18 -11.58 -13.95
N THR A 159 9.01 -12.18 -14.13
CA THR A 159 8.68 -13.46 -13.49
C THR A 159 9.55 -14.62 -13.98
N PRO A 160 9.88 -14.78 -15.29
CA PRO A 160 10.77 -15.84 -15.73
C PRO A 160 12.20 -15.71 -15.19
N VAL A 161 12.66 -14.47 -14.89
CA VAL A 161 14.04 -14.22 -14.45
C VAL A 161 14.16 -14.28 -12.92
N TRP A 162 13.20 -13.70 -12.20
CA TRP A 162 13.26 -13.54 -10.74
C TRP A 162 12.21 -14.35 -9.98
N GLY A 163 11.47 -15.23 -10.67
CA GLY A 163 10.47 -16.08 -10.05
C GLY A 163 9.37 -15.26 -9.34
N TYR A 164 9.01 -15.67 -8.12
CA TYR A 164 8.02 -14.99 -7.30
C TYR A 164 8.40 -13.54 -6.93
N ALA A 165 9.70 -13.25 -6.87
CA ALA A 165 10.16 -11.87 -6.63
C ALA A 165 9.87 -10.99 -7.86
N GLY A 166 10.04 -11.53 -9.07
CA GLY A 166 9.67 -10.85 -10.32
C GLY A 166 8.20 -10.47 -10.35
N ALA A 167 7.31 -11.36 -9.94
CA ALA A 167 5.88 -11.07 -9.85
C ALA A 167 5.56 -9.96 -8.81
N ALA A 168 6.24 -9.94 -7.66
CA ALA A 168 6.07 -8.88 -6.67
C ALA A 168 6.50 -7.50 -7.21
N TRP A 169 7.62 -7.42 -7.91
CA TRP A 169 8.08 -6.19 -8.56
C TRP A 169 7.20 -5.78 -9.73
N ALA A 170 6.70 -6.74 -10.52
CA ALA A 170 5.75 -6.48 -11.59
C ALA A 170 4.46 -5.85 -11.05
N ARG A 171 3.93 -6.37 -9.93
CA ARG A 171 2.78 -5.81 -9.23
C ARG A 171 3.04 -4.38 -8.78
N LEU A 172 4.16 -4.12 -8.11
CA LEU A 172 4.51 -2.77 -7.67
C LEU A 172 4.61 -1.81 -8.86
N GLY A 173 5.26 -2.23 -9.96
CA GLY A 173 5.36 -1.44 -11.18
C GLY A 173 4.00 -1.12 -11.81
N CYS A 174 3.09 -2.09 -11.83
CA CYS A 174 1.70 -1.89 -12.28
C CYS A 174 0.98 -0.84 -11.43
N GLU A 175 1.00 -0.99 -10.10
CA GLU A 175 0.32 -0.06 -9.19
C GLU A 175 0.91 1.36 -9.29
N LEU A 176 2.23 1.50 -9.41
CA LEU A 176 2.89 2.80 -9.64
C LEU A 176 2.45 3.43 -10.96
N ALA A 177 2.35 2.65 -12.05
CA ALA A 177 1.86 3.14 -13.33
C ALA A 177 0.41 3.62 -13.22
N MET A 178 -0.46 2.85 -12.55
CA MET A 178 -1.85 3.24 -12.31
C MET A 178 -1.97 4.51 -11.48
N VAL A 179 -1.17 4.66 -10.42
CA VAL A 179 -1.10 5.88 -9.61
C VAL A 179 -0.63 7.06 -10.48
N GLY A 180 0.44 6.90 -11.26
CA GLY A 180 0.98 7.95 -12.12
C GLY A 180 -0.03 8.44 -13.17
N VAL A 181 -0.67 7.52 -13.88
CA VAL A 181 -1.70 7.86 -14.89
C VAL A 181 -2.92 8.47 -14.23
N SER A 182 -3.40 7.91 -13.10
CA SER A 182 -4.54 8.43 -12.38
C SER A 182 -4.29 9.85 -11.86
N TYR A 183 -3.09 10.10 -11.32
CA TYR A 183 -2.69 11.44 -10.87
C TYR A 183 -2.60 12.43 -12.02
N ALA A 184 -1.99 12.06 -13.15
CA ALA A 184 -1.88 12.91 -14.34
C ALA A 184 -3.26 13.30 -14.89
N LEU A 185 -4.20 12.33 -14.95
CA LEU A 185 -5.57 12.58 -15.38
C LEU A 185 -6.33 13.45 -14.37
N CYS A 186 -6.16 13.21 -13.07
CA CYS A 186 -6.73 14.02 -12.02
C CYS A 186 -6.25 15.47 -12.12
N ARG A 187 -4.94 15.70 -12.27
CA ARG A 187 -4.36 17.03 -12.42
C ARG A 187 -4.89 17.79 -13.64
N LYS A 188 -5.13 17.08 -14.75
CA LYS A 188 -5.62 17.66 -16.00
C LYS A 188 -7.12 18.02 -15.96
N HIS A 189 -7.96 17.14 -15.41
CA HIS A 189 -9.43 17.24 -15.54
C HIS A 189 -10.12 17.71 -14.26
N TYR A 190 -9.56 17.39 -13.11
CA TYR A 190 -10.13 17.73 -11.80
C TYR A 190 -9.00 17.99 -10.79
N PRO A 191 -8.30 19.13 -10.87
CA PRO A 191 -7.14 19.39 -10.03
C PRO A 191 -7.50 19.40 -8.54
N ILE A 192 -6.94 18.45 -7.80
CA ILE A 192 -7.04 18.34 -6.35
C ILE A 192 -5.69 18.79 -5.77
N PRO A 193 -5.67 19.67 -4.75
CA PRO A 193 -4.44 20.22 -4.19
C PRO A 193 -3.75 19.22 -3.23
N TYR A 194 -3.22 18.12 -3.77
CA TYR A 194 -2.44 17.17 -2.97
C TYR A 194 -1.10 17.80 -2.57
N ASP A 195 -0.77 17.76 -1.29
CA ASP A 195 0.53 18.21 -0.77
C ASP A 195 1.60 17.12 -0.97
N LEU A 196 2.08 17.03 -2.21
CA LEU A 196 3.10 16.02 -2.59
C LEU A 196 4.40 16.17 -1.79
N LYS A 197 4.74 17.38 -1.33
CA LYS A 197 5.95 17.61 -0.52
C LYS A 197 5.81 16.94 0.84
N ARG A 198 4.66 17.08 1.50
CA ARG A 198 4.38 16.40 2.77
C ARG A 198 4.27 14.90 2.60
N ILE A 199 3.56 14.44 1.56
CA ILE A 199 3.45 13.01 1.24
C ILE A 199 4.85 12.41 1.02
N GLY A 200 5.67 13.04 0.19
CA GLY A 200 7.05 12.62 -0.06
C GLY A 200 7.90 12.59 1.21
N LEU A 201 7.73 13.56 2.11
CA LEU A 201 8.43 13.56 3.40
C LEU A 201 8.05 12.34 4.26
N TYR A 202 6.76 11.94 4.32
CA TYR A 202 6.36 10.76 5.08
C TYR A 202 6.93 9.47 4.50
N PHE A 203 6.96 9.34 3.17
CA PHE A 203 7.64 8.20 2.51
C PHE A 203 9.14 8.21 2.78
N LEU A 204 9.78 9.37 2.76
CA LEU A 204 11.21 9.50 3.04
C LEU A 204 11.53 9.12 4.50
N VAL A 205 10.77 9.65 5.46
CA VAL A 205 10.97 9.32 6.89
C VAL A 205 10.68 7.84 7.16
N GLY A 206 9.58 7.30 6.61
CA GLY A 206 9.25 5.87 6.72
C GLY A 206 10.34 4.99 6.10
N GLY A 207 10.82 5.35 4.91
CA GLY A 207 11.91 4.64 4.24
C GLY A 207 13.23 4.71 5.00
N ALA A 208 13.56 5.87 5.60
CA ALA A 208 14.75 6.03 6.44
C ALA A 208 14.66 5.15 7.70
N ILE A 209 13.52 5.11 8.37
CA ILE A 209 13.29 4.24 9.53
C ILE A 209 13.41 2.76 9.12
N TYR A 210 12.83 2.37 8.00
CA TYR A 210 12.98 1.02 7.47
C TYR A 210 14.43 0.69 7.13
N ALA A 211 15.18 1.62 6.54
CA ALA A 211 16.62 1.43 6.29
C ALA A 211 17.43 1.30 7.58
N LEU A 212 17.11 2.09 8.62
CA LEU A 212 17.75 1.97 9.93
C LEU A 212 17.49 0.61 10.60
N SER A 213 16.36 -0.04 10.32
CA SER A 213 16.05 -1.36 10.89
C SER A 213 17.03 -2.46 10.44
N PHE A 214 17.69 -2.31 9.31
CA PHE A 214 18.77 -3.24 8.90
C PHE A 214 20.00 -3.16 9.84
N ALA A 215 20.26 -1.99 10.41
CA ALA A 215 21.34 -1.85 11.39
C ALA A 215 20.95 -2.47 12.74
N THR A 216 19.67 -2.44 13.12
CA THR A 216 19.19 -3.06 14.36
C THR A 216 19.13 -4.58 14.27
N ALA A 217 18.98 -5.16 13.08
CA ALA A 217 18.91 -6.60 12.85
C ALA A 217 20.19 -7.37 13.26
N CYS A 218 21.32 -6.67 13.44
CA CYS A 218 22.58 -7.25 13.94
C CYS A 218 22.63 -7.35 15.46
N LEU A 219 21.65 -6.82 16.21
CA LEU A 219 21.63 -6.76 17.66
C LEU A 219 20.93 -7.99 18.28
N PRO A 220 21.17 -8.28 19.57
CA PRO A 220 20.40 -9.30 20.30
C PRO A 220 18.90 -9.00 20.24
N ALA A 221 18.06 -10.04 20.10
CA ALA A 221 16.62 -9.91 19.84
C ALA A 221 15.88 -8.95 20.79
N GLY A 222 16.23 -8.92 22.08
CA GLY A 222 15.61 -7.99 23.04
C GLY A 222 15.91 -6.53 22.75
N LEU A 223 17.12 -6.19 22.35
CA LEU A 223 17.53 -4.84 21.98
C LEU A 223 16.94 -4.45 20.61
N GLU A 224 16.92 -5.37 19.66
CA GLU A 224 16.32 -5.18 18.34
C GLU A 224 14.85 -4.76 18.46
N TYR A 225 14.03 -5.54 19.20
CA TYR A 225 12.61 -5.22 19.37
C TYR A 225 12.38 -3.90 20.10
N SER A 226 13.20 -3.60 21.12
CA SER A 226 13.09 -2.35 21.86
C SER A 226 13.40 -1.14 20.97
N LEU A 227 14.46 -1.21 20.17
CA LEU A 227 14.84 -0.14 19.25
C LEU A 227 13.80 0.01 18.12
N ASN A 228 13.33 -1.10 17.54
CA ASN A 228 12.30 -1.07 16.52
C ASN A 228 10.98 -0.47 17.05
N PHE A 229 10.63 -0.74 18.30
CA PHE A 229 9.51 -0.10 18.96
C PHE A 229 9.72 1.41 19.13
N LEU A 230 10.92 1.84 19.57
CA LEU A 230 11.27 3.26 19.68
C LEU A 230 11.24 3.97 18.31
N LEU A 231 11.70 3.32 17.25
CA LEU A 231 11.63 3.86 15.89
C LEU A 231 10.18 4.05 15.43
N LEU A 232 9.31 3.08 15.69
CA LEU A 232 7.88 3.19 15.38
C LEU A 232 7.22 4.32 16.19
N CYS A 233 7.48 4.39 17.50
CA CYS A 233 7.02 5.48 18.35
C CYS A 233 7.54 6.83 17.88
N GLY A 234 8.80 6.90 17.45
CA GLY A 234 9.42 8.10 16.87
C GLY A 234 8.68 8.58 15.62
N PHE A 235 8.32 7.66 14.71
CA PHE A 235 7.49 7.99 13.54
C PHE A 235 6.13 8.55 13.96
N LEU A 236 5.44 7.90 14.88
CA LEU A 236 4.13 8.35 15.34
C LEU A 236 4.20 9.72 16.02
N LEU A 237 5.20 9.96 16.86
CA LEU A 237 5.44 11.26 17.50
C LEU A 237 5.77 12.35 16.48
N PHE A 238 6.58 12.03 15.47
CA PHE A 238 6.87 12.94 14.37
C PHE A 238 5.59 13.37 13.66
N VAL A 239 4.72 12.42 13.33
CA VAL A 239 3.42 12.69 12.68
C VAL A 239 2.53 13.55 13.57
N ILE A 240 2.34 13.17 14.84
CA ILE A 240 1.49 13.90 15.82
C ILE A 240 1.94 15.37 15.94
N ARG A 241 3.25 15.59 16.09
CA ARG A 241 3.80 16.95 16.19
C ARG A 241 3.63 17.75 14.90
N ARG A 242 3.88 17.11 13.76
CA ARG A 242 3.84 17.75 12.44
C ARG A 242 2.43 18.16 12.03
N GLU A 243 1.46 17.26 12.23
CA GLU A 243 0.05 17.48 11.88
C GLU A 243 -0.74 18.18 13.01
N ARG A 244 -0.09 18.49 14.14
CA ARG A 244 -0.71 19.14 15.32
C ARG A 244 -1.98 18.41 15.77
N ILE A 245 -1.93 17.06 15.80
CA ILE A 245 -3.09 16.24 16.17
C ILE A 245 -3.33 16.40 17.68
N ASP A 246 -4.52 16.89 18.05
CA ASP A 246 -4.92 16.94 19.46
C ASP A 246 -5.37 15.58 19.99
N VAL A 247 -4.37 14.75 20.32
CA VAL A 247 -4.58 13.40 20.87
C VAL A 247 -5.37 13.45 22.19
N ARG A 248 -5.18 14.50 23.02
CA ARG A 248 -5.88 14.63 24.31
C ARG A 248 -7.38 14.88 24.11
N GLY A 249 -7.74 15.73 23.15
CA GLY A 249 -9.14 15.99 22.78
C GLY A 249 -9.81 14.73 22.22
N MET A 250 -9.11 13.97 21.37
CA MET A 250 -9.62 12.72 20.80
C MET A 250 -9.88 11.65 21.88
N ILE A 251 -8.95 11.46 22.83
CA ILE A 251 -9.13 10.49 23.93
C ILE A 251 -10.31 10.91 24.82
N ARG A 252 -10.44 12.20 25.14
CA ARG A 252 -11.57 12.70 25.94
C ARG A 252 -12.92 12.50 25.25
N SER A 253 -12.99 12.65 23.94
CA SER A 253 -14.23 12.42 23.18
C SER A 253 -14.59 10.93 23.08
N ALA A 254 -13.59 10.03 23.00
CA ALA A 254 -13.81 8.59 22.98
C ALA A 254 -14.28 8.02 24.34
N LEU A 255 -13.77 8.59 25.45
CA LEU A 255 -14.16 8.18 26.82
C LEU A 255 -15.53 8.73 27.27
N LYS A 256 -16.13 9.67 26.52
CA LYS A 256 -17.45 10.25 26.80
C LYS A 256 -18.60 9.58 26.02
N ARG A 257 -18.29 8.60 25.17
CA ARG A 257 -19.26 7.75 24.46
C ARG A 257 -19.37 6.38 25.11
#